data_1b589b8b8df508931a4720143f5d4a4a
#
_entry.id   1b589b8b8df508931a4720143f5d4a4a
#
_cell.length_a   1.000
_cell.length_b   1.000
_cell.length_c   1.000
_cell.angle_alpha   90.00
_cell.angle_beta   90.00
_cell.angle_gamma   90.00
#
_symmetry.space_group_name_H-M   'P 1'
#
loop_
_entity.id
_entity.type
_entity.pdbx_description
1 polymer ?
#
loop_
_entity_poly.entity_id
_entity_poly.type
_entity_poly.pdbx_seq_one_letter_code
_entity_poly.pdbx_strand_id
1 'polypeptide(L)'
;MDDRDLARMAEDGGRPDMPGGPEGGMPPMPPKEEPVKAEPHAPRNYDCDVVILGGGGAGLVAAGRISQTTDKKVIVVEKRRTLGGGAMGAADWRVYGSRWQKERGIPDNTMDALRKVMDDTYWELDPRLAYNTFKATGEFFDFLCDTGEGVEELYQEGTYIFDTPSGPKVPSYKKPRQGGSYVMKRMIKMCEDHGVTILKNTAVETVSLENGVYTVTAKDPGGVNTITAKACILATGSWIRNPEIVAKYVPKCASMMMGNSGHTHPSYTGDAISIAERLGAKIDYGSFEIRLMGPLAMCPSDTLSSMTREDCVVWVNKDGKRWINEQTQRRRGIFETGNRLIEQPDSKSFYLFDQGMIDICVDEFRRGKEYPWSFPAAPSYPEDVKADIEKAFSGKGGMPPMPGMGRSVARADTLEELAAQMGINAENLKATVARYNEMCRTGIDNEYFKDKDQMLPFVKGPFYAVSGGLGTDGAFGGVPVDEKIRAKAKDGGIIPGLYVPGDFSSGRFLNIRNNKVQIINDLSWAFASGWLAAGDVIRFLEA
;
A
#
# COMPACT_ATOMS: atom_id res chain seq x y z
N MET A 1 10.58 8.71 -24.20
CA MET A 1 10.47 9.54 -22.98
C MET A 1 11.89 9.82 -22.53
N ASP A 2 12.27 11.08 -22.40
CA ASP A 2 13.62 11.42 -21.96
C ASP A 2 13.71 11.43 -20.42
N ASP A 3 14.93 11.42 -19.88
CA ASP A 3 15.17 11.39 -18.43
C ASP A 3 14.53 12.56 -17.67
N ARG A 4 14.18 13.65 -18.36
CA ARG A 4 13.49 14.81 -17.82
C ARG A 4 11.99 14.57 -17.62
N ASP A 5 11.39 13.74 -18.46
CA ASP A 5 9.98 13.35 -18.30
C ASP A 5 9.81 12.38 -17.13
N LEU A 6 10.78 11.48 -16.92
CA LEU A 6 10.79 10.57 -15.77
C LEU A 6 11.06 11.33 -14.45
N ALA A 7 11.95 12.31 -14.45
CA ALA A 7 12.20 13.17 -13.30
C ALA A 7 10.98 14.02 -12.93
N ARG A 8 10.26 14.57 -13.93
CA ARG A 8 9.02 15.30 -13.71
C ARG A 8 7.92 14.45 -13.09
N MET A 9 7.78 13.18 -13.51
CA MET A 9 6.79 12.25 -12.93
C MET A 9 7.14 11.82 -11.51
N ALA A 10 8.42 11.80 -11.15
CA ALA A 10 8.89 11.51 -9.80
C ALA A 10 8.66 12.68 -8.82
N GLU A 11 8.65 13.91 -9.33
CA GLU A 11 8.45 15.12 -8.54
C GLU A 11 6.96 15.44 -8.27
N ASP A 12 6.05 15.02 -9.15
CA ASP A 12 4.61 15.22 -9.01
C ASP A 12 3.94 14.13 -8.15
N GLY A 13 4.31 13.99 -6.90
CA GLY A 13 3.78 13.02 -5.94
C GLY A 13 2.29 13.14 -5.56
N GLY A 14 1.44 13.60 -6.47
CA GLY A 14 -0.02 13.65 -6.31
C GLY A 14 -0.69 12.37 -6.79
N ARG A 15 -1.43 11.71 -5.91
CA ARG A 15 -2.41 10.69 -6.29
C ARG A 15 -3.53 11.33 -7.10
N PRO A 16 -4.01 10.66 -8.16
CA PRO A 16 -5.39 10.85 -8.53
C PRO A 16 -6.28 10.22 -7.45
N ASP A 17 -7.16 11.00 -6.86
CA ASP A 17 -8.22 10.47 -6.01
C ASP A 17 -9.11 9.54 -6.83
N MET A 18 -9.29 8.31 -6.36
CA MET A 18 -10.31 7.45 -6.92
C MET A 18 -11.68 8.02 -6.55
N PRO A 19 -12.62 8.18 -7.48
CA PRO A 19 -13.91 8.77 -7.19
C PRO A 19 -14.68 7.88 -6.22
N GLY A 20 -15.00 8.44 -5.08
CA GLY A 20 -15.84 7.84 -4.06
C GLY A 20 -16.93 8.82 -3.65
N GLY A 21 -18.14 8.66 -4.17
CA GLY A 21 -19.35 9.32 -3.71
C GLY A 21 -19.70 10.67 -4.37
N PRO A 22 -20.97 11.08 -4.30
CA PRO A 22 -21.58 12.09 -5.18
C PRO A 22 -21.23 13.55 -4.93
N GLU A 23 -20.25 13.91 -4.11
CA GLU A 23 -19.91 15.33 -3.84
C GLU A 23 -18.40 15.67 -3.80
N GLY A 24 -17.54 14.79 -4.30
CA GLY A 24 -16.09 15.01 -4.24
C GLY A 24 -15.47 15.33 -5.60
N GLY A 25 -15.44 16.58 -5.99
CA GLY A 25 -14.47 17.04 -6.99
C GLY A 25 -13.05 16.70 -6.48
N MET A 26 -12.15 16.25 -7.38
CA MET A 26 -10.74 16.06 -7.03
C MET A 26 -10.23 17.34 -6.37
N PRO A 27 -9.59 17.25 -5.21
CA PRO A 27 -8.82 18.39 -4.73
C PRO A 27 -7.79 18.76 -5.82
N PRO A 28 -7.53 20.06 -6.02
CA PRO A 28 -6.51 20.47 -6.96
C PRO A 28 -5.21 19.76 -6.61
N MET A 29 -4.49 19.27 -7.64
CA MET A 29 -3.14 18.73 -7.43
C MET A 29 -2.36 19.72 -6.57
N PRO A 30 -1.68 19.27 -5.54
CA PRO A 30 -0.86 20.17 -4.76
C PRO A 30 0.10 20.89 -5.73
N PRO A 31 0.26 22.19 -5.59
CA PRO A 31 1.18 22.93 -6.45
C PRO A 31 2.56 22.27 -6.39
N LYS A 32 3.27 22.22 -7.53
CA LYS A 32 4.66 21.75 -7.55
C LYS A 32 5.39 22.40 -6.41
N GLU A 33 6.01 21.59 -5.55
CA GLU A 33 6.85 22.13 -4.49
C GLU A 33 7.97 22.92 -5.17
N GLU A 34 7.91 24.26 -5.06
CA GLU A 34 9.03 25.07 -5.50
C GLU A 34 10.28 24.71 -4.67
N PRO A 35 11.47 24.68 -5.27
CA PRO A 35 12.70 24.46 -4.53
C PRO A 35 12.77 25.41 -3.35
N VAL A 36 12.95 24.87 -2.16
CA VAL A 36 13.09 25.69 -0.95
C VAL A 36 14.35 26.53 -1.09
N LYS A 37 14.16 27.83 -1.22
CA LYS A 37 15.28 28.79 -1.13
C LYS A 37 15.60 28.95 0.35
N ALA A 38 16.79 28.57 0.75
CA ALA A 38 17.30 28.83 2.10
C ALA A 38 18.54 29.70 1.99
N GLU A 39 18.71 30.58 2.98
CA GLU A 39 19.96 31.32 3.12
C GLU A 39 21.10 30.36 3.47
N PRO A 40 22.27 30.49 2.83
CA PRO A 40 23.43 29.70 3.19
C PRO A 40 23.78 29.88 4.67
N HIS A 41 24.10 28.80 5.34
CA HIS A 41 24.52 28.83 6.74
C HIS A 41 25.85 28.06 6.94
N ALA A 42 26.59 28.43 7.99
CA ALA A 42 27.73 27.67 8.44
C ALA A 42 27.29 26.24 8.85
N PRO A 43 28.19 25.24 8.81
CA PRO A 43 27.89 23.90 9.30
C PRO A 43 27.29 23.95 10.71
N ARG A 44 26.15 23.27 10.92
CA ARG A 44 25.46 23.16 12.20
C ARG A 44 25.74 21.81 12.83
N ASN A 45 25.99 21.83 14.12
CA ASN A 45 26.21 20.62 14.90
C ASN A 45 25.09 20.46 15.92
N TYR A 46 24.57 19.25 16.02
CA TYR A 46 23.54 18.84 16.95
C TYR A 46 24.00 17.64 17.76
N ASP A 47 23.55 17.58 18.99
CA ASP A 47 23.76 16.44 19.89
C ASP A 47 22.42 15.98 20.45
N CYS A 48 22.15 14.66 20.41
CA CYS A 48 20.92 14.07 20.92
C CYS A 48 21.16 12.67 21.49
N ASP A 49 20.17 12.09 22.14
CA ASP A 49 20.21 10.71 22.58
C ASP A 49 19.81 9.77 21.44
N VAL A 50 18.81 10.16 20.63
CA VAL A 50 18.29 9.37 19.52
C VAL A 50 18.15 10.23 18.27
N VAL A 51 18.78 9.79 17.18
CA VAL A 51 18.53 10.32 15.85
C VAL A 51 17.61 9.39 15.06
N ILE A 52 16.57 9.94 14.44
CA ILE A 52 15.59 9.20 13.63
C ILE A 52 15.68 9.68 12.19
N LEU A 53 16.02 8.78 11.29
CA LEU A 53 16.16 9.07 9.87
C LEU A 53 14.88 8.71 9.14
N GLY A 54 14.09 9.73 8.81
CA GLY A 54 12.78 9.63 8.17
C GLY A 54 11.61 10.00 9.08
N GLY A 55 10.86 11.02 8.68
CA GLY A 55 9.66 11.53 9.35
C GLY A 55 8.36 10.89 8.84
N GLY A 56 8.40 9.59 8.50
CA GLY A 56 7.24 8.78 8.12
C GLY A 56 6.52 8.14 9.31
N GLY A 57 5.60 7.21 9.02
CA GLY A 57 4.79 6.53 10.03
C GLY A 57 5.59 5.93 11.18
N ALA A 58 6.59 5.10 10.87
CA ALA A 58 7.41 4.44 11.88
C ALA A 58 8.28 5.43 12.67
N GLY A 59 8.89 6.38 11.97
CA GLY A 59 9.78 7.37 12.61
C GLY A 59 9.03 8.30 13.56
N LEU A 60 7.87 8.81 13.17
CA LEU A 60 7.07 9.70 14.01
C LEU A 60 6.44 8.98 15.22
N VAL A 61 6.02 7.71 15.05
CA VAL A 61 5.55 6.90 16.19
C VAL A 61 6.68 6.67 17.19
N ALA A 62 7.89 6.36 16.71
CA ALA A 62 9.04 6.21 17.58
C ALA A 62 9.39 7.53 18.30
N ALA A 63 9.47 8.63 17.56
CA ALA A 63 9.77 9.95 18.12
C ALA A 63 8.74 10.37 19.19
N GLY A 64 7.44 10.23 18.87
CA GLY A 64 6.37 10.59 19.79
C GLY A 64 6.38 9.74 21.07
N ARG A 65 6.60 8.41 20.95
CA ARG A 65 6.69 7.57 22.13
C ARG A 65 7.87 7.97 23.02
N ILE A 66 9.05 8.14 22.45
CA ILE A 66 10.25 8.47 23.22
C ILE A 66 10.07 9.83 23.92
N SER A 67 9.65 10.86 23.20
CA SER A 67 9.52 12.20 23.72
C SER A 67 8.38 12.36 24.74
N GLN A 68 7.28 11.60 24.58
CA GLN A 68 6.16 11.61 25.52
C GLN A 68 6.49 10.88 26.84
N THR A 69 7.35 9.87 26.80
CA THR A 69 7.55 8.97 27.94
C THR A 69 8.91 9.15 28.63
N THR A 70 9.79 9.99 28.10
CA THR A 70 11.15 10.22 28.64
C THR A 70 11.63 11.65 28.38
N ASP A 71 12.71 12.04 29.06
CA ASP A 71 13.40 13.33 28.85
C ASP A 71 14.52 13.25 27.79
N LYS A 72 14.56 12.17 27.01
CA LYS A 72 15.61 11.95 25.99
C LYS A 72 15.46 12.93 24.84
N LYS A 73 16.57 13.50 24.41
CA LYS A 73 16.61 14.37 23.25
C LYS A 73 16.48 13.58 21.97
N VAL A 74 15.47 13.89 21.16
CA VAL A 74 15.18 13.24 19.88
C VAL A 74 15.31 14.23 18.74
N ILE A 75 16.01 13.83 17.68
CA ILE A 75 16.07 14.57 16.42
C ILE A 75 15.52 13.69 15.29
N VAL A 76 14.55 14.21 14.55
CA VAL A 76 14.02 13.60 13.32
C VAL A 76 14.59 14.34 12.11
N VAL A 77 15.20 13.59 11.19
CA VAL A 77 15.74 14.11 9.93
C VAL A 77 14.86 13.64 8.77
N GLU A 78 14.23 14.59 8.07
CA GLU A 78 13.31 14.30 6.97
C GLU A 78 13.75 15.06 5.71
N LYS A 79 13.97 14.34 4.60
CA LYS A 79 14.42 14.94 3.33
C LYS A 79 13.36 15.77 2.64
N ARG A 80 12.09 15.53 2.91
CA ARG A 80 10.98 16.30 2.33
C ARG A 80 10.56 17.47 3.21
N ARG A 81 9.77 18.37 2.60
CA ARG A 81 9.12 19.49 3.29
C ARG A 81 8.01 19.02 4.23
N THR A 82 7.35 17.92 3.87
CA THR A 82 6.18 17.39 4.58
C THR A 82 6.53 16.13 5.37
N LEU A 83 5.85 15.95 6.48
CA LEU A 83 5.96 14.79 7.37
C LEU A 83 4.84 13.77 7.13
N GLY A 84 5.01 12.57 7.66
CA GLY A 84 4.02 11.49 7.64
C GLY A 84 4.25 10.45 6.55
N GLY A 85 4.99 10.77 5.50
CA GLY A 85 5.35 9.84 4.43
C GLY A 85 4.13 9.11 3.84
N GLY A 86 4.30 7.84 3.48
CA GLY A 86 3.22 7.00 2.95
C GLY A 86 2.03 6.80 3.91
N ALA A 87 2.26 6.94 5.23
CA ALA A 87 1.20 6.78 6.21
C ALA A 87 0.12 7.87 6.11
N MET A 88 0.45 9.07 5.61
CA MET A 88 -0.54 10.14 5.39
C MET A 88 -1.67 9.74 4.44
N GLY A 89 -1.37 8.88 3.50
CA GLY A 89 -2.35 8.45 2.51
C GLY A 89 -2.99 7.10 2.79
N ALA A 90 -2.55 6.38 3.82
CA ALA A 90 -3.09 5.08 4.15
C ALA A 90 -4.45 5.17 4.85
N ALA A 91 -5.34 4.24 4.51
CA ALA A 91 -6.73 4.31 4.94
C ALA A 91 -6.93 3.74 6.34
N ASP A 92 -6.42 2.55 6.60
CA ASP A 92 -6.72 1.77 7.81
C ASP A 92 -5.50 1.04 8.35
N TRP A 93 -5.54 0.71 9.62
CA TRP A 93 -4.61 -0.14 10.32
C TRP A 93 -5.35 -1.09 11.25
N ARG A 94 -4.69 -2.13 11.71
CA ARG A 94 -5.29 -3.19 12.52
C ARG A 94 -4.91 -3.02 13.96
N VAL A 95 -5.85 -3.27 14.86
CA VAL A 95 -5.68 -3.18 16.31
C VAL A 95 -6.05 -4.52 16.94
N TYR A 96 -5.16 -5.08 17.72
CA TYR A 96 -5.33 -6.37 18.39
C TYR A 96 -5.05 -6.26 19.88
N GLY A 97 -5.93 -6.85 20.69
CA GLY A 97 -5.70 -7.06 22.11
C GLY A 97 -5.52 -5.77 22.93
N SER A 98 -6.12 -4.65 22.51
CA SER A 98 -6.06 -3.40 23.26
C SER A 98 -6.89 -3.46 24.54
N ARG A 99 -6.45 -2.70 25.56
CA ARG A 99 -7.22 -2.48 26.79
C ARG A 99 -8.61 -1.90 26.46
N TRP A 100 -8.65 -0.93 25.54
CA TRP A 100 -9.89 -0.28 25.11
C TRP A 100 -10.90 -1.27 24.51
N GLN A 101 -10.43 -2.27 23.72
CA GLN A 101 -11.28 -3.36 23.22
C GLN A 101 -11.82 -4.22 24.35
N LYS A 102 -10.94 -4.64 25.27
CA LYS A 102 -11.31 -5.48 26.42
C LYS A 102 -12.37 -4.83 27.31
N GLU A 103 -12.21 -3.54 27.61
CA GLU A 103 -13.15 -2.77 28.43
C GLU A 103 -14.56 -2.67 27.79
N ARG A 104 -14.66 -2.84 26.48
CA ARG A 104 -15.93 -2.82 25.71
C ARG A 104 -16.44 -4.22 25.38
N GLY A 105 -15.85 -5.25 25.94
CA GLY A 105 -16.27 -6.63 25.71
C GLY A 105 -16.04 -7.14 24.30
N ILE A 106 -15.15 -6.48 23.52
CA ILE A 106 -14.79 -6.92 22.18
C ILE A 106 -13.86 -8.13 22.30
N PRO A 107 -14.20 -9.27 21.65
CA PRO A 107 -13.41 -10.49 21.75
C PRO A 107 -11.97 -10.29 21.27
N ASP A 108 -11.00 -10.80 22.05
CA ASP A 108 -9.61 -10.83 21.64
C ASP A 108 -9.36 -12.02 20.69
N ASN A 109 -9.19 -11.73 19.43
CA ASN A 109 -8.88 -12.69 18.37
C ASN A 109 -7.40 -12.70 17.96
N THR A 110 -6.52 -12.11 18.76
CA THR A 110 -5.08 -12.00 18.47
C THR A 110 -4.45 -13.34 18.16
N MET A 111 -4.71 -14.36 18.97
CA MET A 111 -4.08 -15.68 18.77
C MET A 111 -4.56 -16.40 17.53
N ASP A 112 -5.83 -16.24 17.16
CA ASP A 112 -6.37 -16.84 15.93
C ASP A 112 -5.81 -16.14 14.69
N ALA A 113 -5.72 -14.81 14.73
CA ALA A 113 -5.09 -14.03 13.68
C ALA A 113 -3.59 -14.38 13.53
N LEU A 114 -2.87 -14.55 14.64
CA LEU A 114 -1.46 -14.98 14.62
C LEU A 114 -1.29 -16.37 14.00
N ARG A 115 -2.06 -17.38 14.44
CA ARG A 115 -2.01 -18.72 13.86
C ARG A 115 -2.26 -18.66 12.35
N LYS A 116 -3.27 -17.91 11.94
CA LYS A 116 -3.60 -17.74 10.52
C LYS A 116 -2.44 -17.11 9.73
N VAL A 117 -1.81 -16.07 10.26
CA VAL A 117 -0.63 -15.46 9.63
C VAL A 117 0.52 -16.44 9.52
N MET A 118 0.82 -17.17 10.58
CA MET A 118 1.88 -18.17 10.59
C MET A 118 1.62 -19.29 9.58
N ASP A 119 0.39 -19.82 9.51
CA ASP A 119 0.00 -20.84 8.54
C ASP A 119 0.06 -20.30 7.10
N ASP A 120 -0.44 -19.09 6.85
CA ASP A 120 -0.40 -18.45 5.54
C ASP A 120 1.02 -18.13 5.07
N THR A 121 1.96 -17.95 5.98
CA THR A 121 3.39 -17.73 5.68
C THR A 121 4.24 -19.00 5.82
N TYR A 122 3.60 -20.16 5.92
CA TYR A 122 4.30 -21.45 6.08
C TYR A 122 5.28 -21.47 7.26
N TRP A 123 5.00 -20.73 8.32
CA TRP A 123 5.84 -20.58 9.51
C TRP A 123 7.27 -20.05 9.21
N GLU A 124 7.44 -19.33 8.10
CA GLU A 124 8.72 -18.70 7.74
C GLU A 124 9.02 -17.43 8.58
N LEU A 125 8.00 -16.86 9.22
CA LEU A 125 8.18 -15.67 10.05
C LEU A 125 8.72 -16.04 11.45
N ASP A 126 9.45 -15.10 12.07
CA ASP A 126 9.79 -15.25 13.50
C ASP A 126 8.51 -15.09 14.36
N PRO A 127 8.08 -16.14 15.07
CA PRO A 127 6.84 -16.09 15.86
C PRO A 127 6.87 -15.04 16.98
N ARG A 128 8.06 -14.72 17.52
CA ARG A 128 8.21 -13.70 18.58
C ARG A 128 8.03 -12.30 18.00
N LEU A 129 8.62 -12.04 16.83
CA LEU A 129 8.41 -10.79 16.11
C LEU A 129 6.94 -10.63 15.75
N ALA A 130 6.28 -11.71 15.26
CA ALA A 130 4.87 -11.73 14.96
C ALA A 130 4.02 -11.36 16.19
N TYR A 131 4.21 -12.06 17.28
CA TYR A 131 3.47 -11.82 18.53
C TYR A 131 3.66 -10.39 19.05
N ASN A 132 4.91 -9.91 19.12
CA ASN A 132 5.22 -8.57 19.60
C ASN A 132 4.57 -7.49 18.70
N THR A 133 4.54 -7.71 17.39
CA THR A 133 3.92 -6.76 16.46
C THR A 133 2.42 -6.66 16.69
N PHE A 134 1.71 -7.79 16.81
CA PHE A 134 0.28 -7.78 17.08
C PHE A 134 -0.03 -7.06 18.40
N LYS A 135 0.68 -7.41 19.45
CA LYS A 135 0.57 -6.77 20.76
C LYS A 135 0.83 -5.25 20.69
N ALA A 136 1.86 -4.85 19.96
CA ALA A 136 2.22 -3.44 19.79
C ALA A 136 1.12 -2.62 19.09
N THR A 137 0.30 -3.22 18.23
CA THR A 137 -0.83 -2.49 17.63
C THR A 137 -1.86 -2.08 18.67
N GLY A 138 -2.16 -2.95 19.62
CA GLY A 138 -3.08 -2.65 20.73
C GLY A 138 -2.50 -1.64 21.71
N GLU A 139 -1.23 -1.83 22.10
CA GLU A 139 -0.53 -0.90 23.00
C GLU A 139 -0.45 0.53 22.40
N PHE A 140 -0.16 0.63 21.11
CA PHE A 140 -0.12 1.93 20.43
C PHE A 140 -1.51 2.58 20.35
N PHE A 141 -2.55 1.78 20.10
CA PHE A 141 -3.93 2.28 20.11
C PHE A 141 -4.31 2.81 21.50
N ASP A 142 -4.03 2.04 22.56
CA ASP A 142 -4.27 2.47 23.94
C ASP A 142 -3.52 3.75 24.28
N PHE A 143 -2.25 3.85 23.86
CA PHE A 143 -1.45 5.07 24.01
C PHE A 143 -2.11 6.28 23.33
N LEU A 144 -2.65 6.12 22.14
CA LEU A 144 -3.38 7.19 21.46
C LEU A 144 -4.66 7.56 22.20
N CYS A 145 -5.38 6.61 22.77
CA CYS A 145 -6.55 6.89 23.60
C CYS A 145 -6.18 7.65 24.89
N ASP A 146 -5.08 7.28 25.53
CA ASP A 146 -4.63 7.89 26.79
C ASP A 146 -4.06 9.30 26.61
N THR A 147 -3.49 9.61 25.45
CA THR A 147 -2.81 10.87 25.18
C THR A 147 -3.63 11.89 24.43
N GLY A 148 -4.92 11.63 24.17
CA GLY A 148 -5.81 12.57 23.53
C GLY A 148 -7.13 11.94 23.11
N GLU A 149 -8.07 12.75 22.67
CA GLU A 149 -9.44 12.38 22.38
C GLU A 149 -9.66 12.00 20.90
N GLY A 150 -10.69 11.22 20.62
CA GLY A 150 -11.27 11.02 19.30
C GLY A 150 -10.65 9.91 18.43
N VAL A 151 -9.61 9.18 18.89
CA VAL A 151 -9.09 8.05 18.12
C VAL A 151 -10.06 6.86 18.14
N GLU A 152 -10.78 6.70 19.23
CA GLU A 152 -11.82 5.67 19.41
C GLU A 152 -13.00 5.84 18.44
N GLU A 153 -13.27 7.05 17.97
CA GLU A 153 -14.31 7.32 16.97
C GLU A 153 -13.96 6.73 15.58
N LEU A 154 -12.68 6.44 15.38
CA LEU A 154 -12.19 5.80 14.16
C LEU A 154 -12.31 4.27 14.23
N TYR A 155 -12.62 3.73 15.41
CA TYR A 155 -12.72 2.29 15.60
C TYR A 155 -13.98 1.72 14.96
N GLN A 156 -13.83 0.63 14.23
CA GLN A 156 -14.94 -0.20 13.73
C GLN A 156 -14.66 -1.66 14.05
N GLU A 157 -15.72 -2.42 14.29
CA GLU A 157 -15.62 -3.86 14.44
C GLU A 157 -14.97 -4.51 13.22
N GLY A 158 -14.19 -5.54 13.48
CA GLY A 158 -13.48 -6.28 12.44
C GLY A 158 -14.42 -6.94 11.45
N THR A 159 -14.03 -6.90 10.20
CA THR A 159 -14.63 -7.70 9.15
C THR A 159 -13.86 -9.01 8.98
N TYR A 160 -14.54 -10.07 8.58
CA TYR A 160 -13.86 -11.30 8.18
C TYR A 160 -13.23 -11.12 6.81
N ILE A 161 -11.96 -11.49 6.69
CA ILE A 161 -11.24 -11.56 5.42
C ILE A 161 -10.75 -13.00 5.30
N PHE A 162 -11.15 -13.69 4.25
CA PHE A 162 -10.80 -15.10 4.01
C PHE A 162 -11.14 -16.03 5.18
N ASP A 163 -12.36 -15.93 5.70
CA ASP A 163 -12.88 -16.74 6.81
C ASP A 163 -12.11 -16.59 8.14
N THR A 164 -11.32 -15.55 8.27
CA THR A 164 -10.58 -15.25 9.50
C THR A 164 -10.91 -13.83 9.96
N PRO A 165 -11.22 -13.61 11.24
CA PRO A 165 -11.35 -12.27 11.76
C PRO A 165 -10.05 -11.48 11.51
N SER A 166 -10.14 -10.41 10.74
CA SER A 166 -8.97 -9.56 10.48
C SER A 166 -8.64 -8.62 11.65
N GLY A 167 -9.35 -8.80 12.77
CA GLY A 167 -9.33 -7.88 13.88
C GLY A 167 -10.03 -6.56 13.59
N PRO A 168 -10.30 -5.80 14.64
CA PRO A 168 -10.91 -4.49 14.48
C PRO A 168 -10.01 -3.58 13.66
N LYS A 169 -10.63 -2.85 12.76
CA LYS A 169 -9.98 -1.78 11.99
C LYS A 169 -10.15 -0.47 12.72
N VAL A 170 -9.17 0.42 12.61
CA VAL A 170 -9.40 1.84 12.82
C VAL A 170 -9.66 2.45 11.44
N PRO A 171 -10.89 2.68 11.06
CA PRO A 171 -11.21 3.01 9.69
C PRO A 171 -11.37 4.48 9.44
N SER A 172 -11.29 4.80 8.18
CA SER A 172 -11.56 6.11 7.63
C SER A 172 -12.96 6.26 7.00
N TYR A 173 -13.94 5.46 7.37
CA TYR A 173 -15.18 5.35 6.57
C TYR A 173 -16.14 6.54 6.63
N LYS A 174 -16.09 7.37 7.65
CA LYS A 174 -16.87 8.63 7.65
C LYS A 174 -16.27 9.69 6.73
N LYS A 175 -14.95 9.56 6.42
CA LYS A 175 -14.25 10.38 5.42
C LYS A 175 -13.13 9.53 4.83
N PRO A 176 -13.16 9.16 3.55
CA PRO A 176 -12.17 8.30 2.93
C PRO A 176 -10.74 8.76 3.27
N ARG A 177 -9.87 7.81 3.65
CA ARG A 177 -8.44 8.02 3.85
C ARG A 177 -8.02 8.93 5.02
N GLN A 178 -8.72 8.91 6.14
CA GLN A 178 -8.34 9.72 7.31
C GLN A 178 -7.59 8.97 8.41
N GLY A 179 -7.65 7.62 8.49
CA GLY A 179 -7.04 6.88 9.58
C GLY A 179 -5.54 7.17 9.76
N GLY A 180 -4.75 6.95 8.70
CA GLY A 180 -3.32 7.25 8.73
C GLY A 180 -3.02 8.73 8.89
N SER A 181 -3.70 9.61 8.14
CA SER A 181 -3.47 11.05 8.24
C SER A 181 -3.86 11.62 9.61
N TYR A 182 -4.92 11.10 10.23
CA TYR A 182 -5.30 11.48 11.58
C TYR A 182 -4.21 11.13 12.59
N VAL A 183 -3.75 9.89 12.59
CA VAL A 183 -2.67 9.43 13.48
C VAL A 183 -1.39 10.24 13.22
N MET A 184 -1.04 10.48 11.96
CA MET A 184 0.18 11.22 11.64
C MET A 184 0.13 12.67 12.12
N LYS A 185 -0.96 13.40 11.91
CA LYS A 185 -1.14 14.76 12.42
C LYS A 185 -0.98 14.81 13.94
N ARG A 186 -1.52 13.81 14.62
CA ARG A 186 -1.44 13.71 16.06
C ARG A 186 -0.01 13.42 16.54
N MET A 187 0.69 12.47 15.87
CA MET A 187 2.09 12.19 16.22
C MET A 187 3.02 13.37 15.91
N ILE A 188 2.78 14.12 14.84
CA ILE A 188 3.54 15.35 14.54
C ILE A 188 3.33 16.36 15.67
N LYS A 189 2.08 16.62 16.03
CA LYS A 189 1.78 17.55 17.14
C LYS A 189 2.41 17.09 18.45
N MET A 190 2.35 15.82 18.77
CA MET A 190 3.00 15.26 19.96
C MET A 190 4.52 15.50 19.96
N CYS A 191 5.18 15.27 18.83
CA CYS A 191 6.60 15.57 18.69
C CYS A 191 6.91 17.06 18.93
N GLU A 192 6.08 17.95 18.37
CA GLU A 192 6.23 19.40 18.55
C GLU A 192 6.01 19.82 20.02
N ASP A 193 4.95 19.32 20.66
CA ASP A 193 4.60 19.63 22.05
C ASP A 193 5.66 19.15 23.05
N HIS A 194 6.39 18.07 22.73
CA HIS A 194 7.41 17.47 23.58
C HIS A 194 8.86 17.77 23.13
N GLY A 195 9.04 18.83 22.33
CA GLY A 195 10.37 19.36 22.03
C GLY A 195 11.25 18.52 21.13
N VAL A 196 10.66 17.64 20.30
CA VAL A 196 11.43 16.93 19.26
C VAL A 196 11.93 17.93 18.22
N THR A 197 13.23 17.93 17.96
CA THR A 197 13.80 18.71 16.87
C THR A 197 13.53 18.02 15.54
N ILE A 198 12.83 18.69 14.61
CA ILE A 198 12.50 18.13 13.30
C ILE A 198 13.22 18.93 12.21
N LEU A 199 14.21 18.30 11.55
CA LEU A 199 14.97 18.88 10.44
C LEU A 199 14.31 18.47 9.12
N LYS A 200 13.46 19.32 8.56
CA LYS A 200 12.79 19.12 7.26
C LYS A 200 13.68 19.59 6.12
N ASN A 201 13.39 19.14 4.90
CA ASN A 201 14.22 19.39 3.69
C ASN A 201 15.69 19.02 3.88
N THR A 202 15.96 18.05 4.74
CA THR A 202 17.31 17.69 5.18
C THR A 202 17.56 16.23 4.78
N ALA A 203 18.34 16.02 3.73
CA ALA A 203 18.69 14.70 3.22
C ALA A 203 19.94 14.15 3.93
N VAL A 204 19.83 12.90 4.42
CA VAL A 204 20.98 12.21 5.01
C VAL A 204 21.96 11.78 3.90
N GLU A 205 23.23 12.17 4.03
CA GLU A 205 24.29 11.78 3.11
C GLU A 205 25.11 10.60 3.63
N THR A 206 25.47 10.63 4.92
CA THR A 206 26.26 9.55 5.53
C THR A 206 25.86 9.30 6.97
N VAL A 207 26.09 8.06 7.40
CA VAL A 207 25.98 7.65 8.80
C VAL A 207 27.19 6.77 9.13
N SER A 208 27.85 7.03 10.25
CA SER A 208 28.90 6.18 10.81
C SER A 208 28.60 5.82 12.25
N LEU A 209 29.21 4.74 12.71
CA LEU A 209 29.17 4.30 14.12
C LEU A 209 30.60 4.07 14.60
N GLU A 210 31.04 4.90 15.51
CA GLU A 210 32.37 4.82 16.10
C GLU A 210 32.29 4.98 17.62
N ASN A 211 32.90 4.06 18.36
CA ASN A 211 32.94 4.08 19.84
C ASN A 211 31.55 4.21 20.49
N GLY A 212 30.52 3.59 19.88
CA GLY A 212 29.14 3.64 20.37
C GLY A 212 28.37 4.95 20.07
N VAL A 213 28.95 5.83 19.24
CA VAL A 213 28.32 7.09 18.83
C VAL A 213 27.99 7.04 17.32
N TYR A 214 26.75 7.28 16.99
CA TYR A 214 26.31 7.50 15.62
C TYR A 214 26.59 8.95 15.20
N THR A 215 27.26 9.14 14.08
CA THR A 215 27.46 10.45 13.46
C THR A 215 26.73 10.48 12.12
N VAL A 216 25.74 11.36 12.01
CA VAL A 216 24.92 11.57 10.81
C VAL A 216 25.34 12.87 10.16
N THR A 217 25.76 12.82 8.90
CA THR A 217 25.92 14.01 8.05
C THR A 217 24.70 14.14 7.16
N ALA A 218 24.02 15.26 7.24
CA ALA A 218 22.83 15.55 6.46
C ALA A 218 22.92 16.95 5.84
N LYS A 219 22.24 17.16 4.73
CA LYS A 219 22.29 18.43 3.99
C LYS A 219 20.89 18.97 3.79
N ASP A 220 20.71 20.22 4.15
CA ASP A 220 19.55 21.03 3.80
C ASP A 220 19.93 22.04 2.69
N PRO A 221 18.96 22.80 2.13
CA PRO A 221 19.25 23.79 1.08
C PRO A 221 20.22 24.88 1.48
N GLY A 222 20.44 25.14 2.76
CA GLY A 222 21.33 26.16 3.29
C GLY A 222 22.74 25.67 3.62
N GLY A 223 22.95 24.37 3.87
CA GLY A 223 24.26 23.85 4.26
C GLY A 223 24.26 22.44 4.84
N VAL A 224 25.34 22.13 5.54
CA VAL A 224 25.58 20.82 6.13
C VAL A 224 25.21 20.82 7.61
N ASN A 225 24.59 19.75 8.05
CA ASN A 225 24.23 19.47 9.43
C ASN A 225 24.93 18.17 9.87
N THR A 226 25.57 18.19 11.02
CA THR A 226 26.16 17.01 11.67
C THR A 226 25.41 16.73 12.95
N ILE A 227 24.92 15.51 13.10
CA ILE A 227 24.14 15.08 14.28
C ILE A 227 24.86 13.92 14.94
N THR A 228 25.17 14.02 16.25
CA THR A 228 25.69 12.92 17.05
C THR A 228 24.59 12.34 17.94
N ALA A 229 24.56 11.00 18.07
CA ALA A 229 23.57 10.29 18.86
C ALA A 229 24.09 8.96 19.42
N LYS A 230 23.50 8.48 20.51
CA LYS A 230 23.78 7.15 21.10
C LYS A 230 23.01 6.04 20.40
N ALA A 231 21.85 6.37 19.81
CA ALA A 231 21.02 5.42 19.08
C ALA A 231 20.53 6.05 17.76
N CYS A 232 20.34 5.19 16.75
CA CYS A 232 19.87 5.56 15.42
C CYS A 232 18.67 4.69 15.03
N ILE A 233 17.57 5.34 14.62
CA ILE A 233 16.40 4.66 14.06
C ILE A 233 16.33 4.96 12.57
N LEU A 234 16.57 3.94 11.74
CA LEU A 234 16.57 4.04 10.28
C LEU A 234 15.15 3.76 9.75
N ALA A 235 14.35 4.83 9.61
CA ALA A 235 12.93 4.78 9.23
C ALA A 235 12.65 5.46 7.87
N THR A 236 13.57 5.34 6.90
CA THR A 236 13.56 6.05 5.63
C THR A 236 12.56 5.52 4.60
N GLY A 237 11.84 4.44 4.92
CA GLY A 237 10.84 3.84 4.04
C GLY A 237 11.45 2.96 2.95
N SER A 238 10.68 2.74 1.88
CA SER A 238 10.94 1.75 0.83
C SER A 238 11.95 2.22 -0.23
N TRP A 239 12.29 1.30 -1.14
CA TRP A 239 13.19 1.50 -2.28
C TRP A 239 12.45 1.46 -3.64
N ILE A 240 11.15 1.25 -3.64
CA ILE A 240 10.35 0.94 -4.84
C ILE A 240 10.39 2.02 -5.93
N ARG A 241 10.73 3.26 -5.59
CA ARG A 241 10.84 4.39 -6.53
C ARG A 241 12.25 4.56 -7.12
N ASN A 242 13.16 3.67 -6.79
CA ASN A 242 14.51 3.71 -7.36
C ASN A 242 14.59 2.75 -8.57
N PRO A 243 14.65 3.27 -9.81
CA PRO A 243 14.64 2.44 -11.01
C PRO A 243 15.86 1.53 -11.13
N GLU A 244 17.01 1.94 -10.62
CA GLU A 244 18.24 1.13 -10.65
C GLU A 244 18.11 -0.09 -9.72
N ILE A 245 17.56 0.12 -8.52
CA ILE A 245 17.31 -0.95 -7.56
C ILE A 245 16.27 -1.93 -8.13
N VAL A 246 15.18 -1.41 -8.70
CA VAL A 246 14.14 -2.24 -9.32
C VAL A 246 14.71 -3.04 -10.48
N ALA A 247 15.44 -2.42 -11.40
CA ALA A 247 16.04 -3.12 -12.53
C ALA A 247 17.05 -4.19 -12.09
N LYS A 248 17.79 -3.95 -11.02
CA LYS A 248 18.80 -4.87 -10.51
C LYS A 248 18.21 -6.07 -9.77
N TYR A 249 17.24 -5.84 -8.89
CA TYR A 249 16.74 -6.88 -7.97
C TYR A 249 15.38 -7.45 -8.34
N VAL A 250 14.56 -6.69 -9.09
CA VAL A 250 13.22 -7.10 -9.53
C VAL A 250 13.01 -6.79 -11.02
N PRO A 251 13.86 -7.31 -11.92
CA PRO A 251 13.88 -6.91 -13.34
C PRO A 251 12.54 -7.12 -14.05
N LYS A 252 11.71 -8.07 -13.63
CA LYS A 252 10.35 -8.25 -14.17
C LYS A 252 9.46 -7.00 -14.01
N CYS A 253 9.78 -6.13 -13.05
CA CYS A 253 9.05 -4.89 -12.78
C CYS A 253 9.71 -3.64 -13.38
N ALA A 254 10.85 -3.77 -14.05
CA ALA A 254 11.62 -2.61 -14.54
C ALA A 254 10.85 -1.75 -15.56
N SER A 255 9.95 -2.36 -16.33
CA SER A 255 9.10 -1.65 -17.31
C SER A 255 7.80 -1.11 -16.73
N MET A 256 7.52 -1.35 -15.45
CA MET A 256 6.30 -0.86 -14.82
C MET A 256 6.37 0.65 -14.61
N MET A 257 5.26 1.32 -14.88
CA MET A 257 5.09 2.69 -14.46
C MET A 257 4.97 2.74 -12.93
N MET A 258 6.08 3.10 -12.29
CA MET A 258 6.18 3.24 -10.86
C MET A 258 5.32 4.42 -10.40
N GLY A 259 4.19 4.17 -9.76
CA GLY A 259 3.46 5.26 -9.14
C GLY A 259 1.97 5.32 -9.26
N ASN A 260 1.33 4.33 -9.83
CA ASN A 260 -0.13 4.32 -10.01
C ASN A 260 -0.91 3.78 -8.81
N SER A 261 -0.25 3.26 -7.79
CA SER A 261 -0.93 2.92 -6.55
C SER A 261 -0.57 3.94 -5.48
N GLY A 262 -1.56 4.28 -4.74
CA GLY A 262 -1.43 5.31 -3.74
C GLY A 262 -0.55 4.99 -2.55
N HIS A 263 0.15 3.89 -2.53
CA HIS A 263 1.06 3.50 -1.45
C HIS A 263 2.54 3.75 -1.78
N THR A 264 2.86 4.18 -3.00
CA THR A 264 4.24 4.48 -3.40
C THR A 264 4.56 5.96 -3.20
N HIS A 265 4.98 6.32 -1.99
CA HIS A 265 5.37 7.69 -1.69
C HIS A 265 6.63 8.12 -2.49
N PRO A 266 6.73 9.37 -2.98
CA PRO A 266 7.88 9.85 -3.77
C PRO A 266 9.24 9.71 -3.07
N SER A 267 9.27 9.68 -1.75
CA SER A 267 10.50 9.54 -0.97
C SER A 267 11.04 8.10 -0.90
N TYR A 268 10.40 7.11 -1.51
CA TYR A 268 10.81 5.70 -1.44
C TYR A 268 11.97 5.37 -2.37
N THR A 269 13.08 6.08 -2.22
CA THR A 269 14.26 6.05 -3.10
C THR A 269 15.37 5.10 -2.66
N GLY A 270 15.16 4.35 -1.54
CA GLY A 270 16.11 3.34 -1.10
C GLY A 270 17.36 3.88 -0.38
N ASP A 271 17.29 5.07 0.19
CA ASP A 271 18.42 5.71 0.89
C ASP A 271 18.98 4.83 2.02
N ALA A 272 18.12 4.05 2.66
CA ALA A 272 18.52 3.13 3.73
C ALA A 272 19.55 2.09 3.29
N ILE A 273 19.61 1.71 2.03
CA ILE A 273 20.51 0.64 1.55
C ILE A 273 21.97 1.02 1.83
N SER A 274 22.39 2.17 1.31
CA SER A 274 23.77 2.62 1.47
C SER A 274 24.13 2.91 2.94
N ILE A 275 23.18 3.41 3.71
CA ILE A 275 23.35 3.67 5.15
C ILE A 275 23.57 2.36 5.90
N ALA A 276 22.68 1.39 5.70
CA ALA A 276 22.73 0.09 6.37
C ALA A 276 24.00 -0.69 6.00
N GLU A 277 24.41 -0.68 4.73
CA GLU A 277 25.66 -1.32 4.29
C GLU A 277 26.90 -0.76 4.96
N ARG A 278 26.99 0.57 5.08
CA ARG A 278 28.11 1.25 5.77
C ARG A 278 28.15 0.93 7.27
N LEU A 279 27.00 0.79 7.89
CA LEU A 279 26.90 0.40 9.30
C LEU A 279 27.13 -1.10 9.54
N GLY A 280 27.40 -1.89 8.49
CA GLY A 280 27.63 -3.33 8.61
C GLY A 280 26.35 -4.16 8.80
N ALA A 281 25.18 -3.58 8.57
CA ALA A 281 23.93 -4.31 8.64
C ALA A 281 23.81 -5.34 7.49
N LYS A 282 23.19 -6.47 7.79
CA LYS A 282 22.81 -7.44 6.76
C LYS A 282 21.68 -6.84 5.92
N ILE A 283 21.77 -6.97 4.60
CA ILE A 283 20.64 -6.70 3.72
C ILE A 283 20.21 -8.01 3.08
N ASP A 284 18.93 -8.29 3.17
CA ASP A 284 18.33 -9.47 2.57
C ASP A 284 17.89 -9.17 1.13
N TYR A 285 18.86 -9.11 0.22
CA TYR A 285 18.60 -8.87 -1.20
C TYR A 285 17.79 -9.98 -1.86
N GLY A 286 17.81 -11.20 -1.31
CA GLY A 286 17.04 -12.33 -1.82
C GLY A 286 15.53 -12.18 -1.60
N SER A 287 15.12 -11.31 -0.68
CA SER A 287 13.73 -10.99 -0.41
C SER A 287 13.23 -9.71 -1.08
N PHE A 288 14.06 -9.07 -1.94
CA PHE A 288 13.61 -7.89 -2.67
C PHE A 288 12.55 -8.28 -3.69
N GLU A 289 11.35 -7.76 -3.49
CA GLU A 289 10.20 -8.04 -4.31
C GLU A 289 9.22 -6.85 -4.27
N ILE A 290 8.45 -6.68 -5.32
CA ILE A 290 7.40 -5.66 -5.40
C ILE A 290 6.05 -6.34 -5.29
N ARG A 291 5.21 -5.84 -4.38
CA ARG A 291 3.83 -6.28 -4.25
C ARG A 291 3.00 -5.72 -5.38
N LEU A 292 2.63 -6.59 -6.31
CA LEU A 292 1.85 -6.26 -7.49
C LEU A 292 0.36 -6.34 -7.16
N MET A 293 -0.39 -5.37 -7.67
CA MET A 293 -1.85 -5.37 -7.60
C MET A 293 -2.44 -5.31 -8.99
N GLY A 294 -3.52 -6.01 -9.22
CA GLY A 294 -4.23 -5.85 -10.47
C GLY A 294 -5.07 -7.05 -10.87
N PRO A 295 -5.84 -6.88 -11.94
CA PRO A 295 -5.92 -5.65 -12.76
C PRO A 295 -6.65 -4.52 -12.01
N LEU A 296 -6.08 -3.31 -12.07
CA LEU A 296 -6.72 -2.11 -11.53
C LEU A 296 -7.51 -1.44 -12.65
N ALA A 297 -8.83 -1.45 -12.54
CA ALA A 297 -9.72 -0.81 -13.49
C ALA A 297 -9.77 0.71 -13.25
N MET A 298 -9.61 1.49 -14.31
CA MET A 298 -9.81 2.93 -14.29
C MET A 298 -11.05 3.24 -15.11
N CYS A 299 -12.17 3.49 -14.42
CA CYS A 299 -13.46 3.65 -15.06
C CYS A 299 -14.20 4.88 -14.52
N PRO A 300 -14.70 5.77 -15.39
CA PRO A 300 -15.44 6.98 -15.00
C PRO A 300 -16.92 6.70 -14.65
N SER A 301 -17.40 5.48 -14.75
CA SER A 301 -18.75 5.05 -14.38
C SER A 301 -18.71 4.11 -13.18
N ASP A 302 -19.52 4.37 -12.17
CA ASP A 302 -19.63 3.50 -10.98
C ASP A 302 -20.20 2.13 -11.35
N THR A 303 -21.16 2.07 -12.29
CA THR A 303 -21.71 0.83 -12.81
C THR A 303 -20.65 -0.03 -13.48
N LEU A 304 -19.91 0.53 -14.45
CA LEU A 304 -18.86 -0.21 -15.17
C LEU A 304 -17.70 -0.59 -14.21
N SER A 305 -17.38 0.28 -13.27
CA SER A 305 -16.39 -0.03 -12.21
C SER A 305 -16.86 -1.17 -11.31
N SER A 306 -18.12 -1.19 -10.92
CA SER A 306 -18.71 -2.26 -10.12
C SER A 306 -18.72 -3.59 -10.86
N MET A 307 -19.03 -3.59 -12.16
CA MET A 307 -18.98 -4.79 -13.00
C MET A 307 -17.60 -5.46 -12.98
N THR A 308 -16.51 -4.71 -12.93
CA THR A 308 -15.15 -5.32 -12.86
C THR A 308 -14.90 -6.16 -11.60
N ARG A 309 -15.79 -6.09 -10.62
CA ARG A 309 -15.71 -6.83 -9.34
C ARG A 309 -16.62 -8.05 -9.31
N GLU A 310 -17.48 -8.22 -10.32
CA GLU A 310 -18.39 -9.34 -10.41
C GLU A 310 -17.68 -10.59 -10.94
N ASP A 311 -17.95 -11.71 -10.33
CA ASP A 311 -17.34 -13.00 -10.71
C ASP A 311 -17.78 -13.48 -12.10
N CYS A 312 -18.93 -13.03 -12.59
CA CYS A 312 -19.44 -13.40 -13.91
C CYS A 312 -18.67 -12.76 -15.08
N VAL A 313 -17.94 -11.69 -14.83
CA VAL A 313 -17.17 -10.95 -15.85
C VAL A 313 -16.02 -11.82 -16.36
N VAL A 314 -15.72 -11.73 -17.65
CA VAL A 314 -14.64 -12.49 -18.29
C VAL A 314 -13.42 -11.59 -18.47
N TRP A 315 -12.26 -12.07 -18.07
CA TRP A 315 -11.01 -11.33 -18.19
C TRP A 315 -10.16 -11.87 -19.32
N VAL A 316 -9.82 -11.00 -20.26
CA VAL A 316 -8.92 -11.34 -21.36
C VAL A 316 -7.69 -10.44 -21.38
N ASN A 317 -6.59 -10.96 -21.90
CA ASN A 317 -5.37 -10.20 -22.18
C ASN A 317 -5.47 -9.50 -23.57
N LYS A 318 -4.41 -8.81 -23.98
CA LYS A 318 -4.32 -8.11 -25.27
C LYS A 318 -4.47 -9.06 -26.48
N ASP A 319 -4.10 -10.33 -26.32
CA ASP A 319 -4.28 -11.34 -27.37
C ASP A 319 -5.74 -11.86 -27.46
N GLY A 320 -6.66 -11.34 -26.66
CA GLY A 320 -8.07 -11.75 -26.65
C GLY A 320 -8.29 -13.11 -25.97
N LYS A 321 -7.37 -13.58 -25.15
CA LYS A 321 -7.43 -14.87 -24.45
C LYS A 321 -7.70 -14.69 -22.98
N ARG A 322 -8.57 -15.53 -22.39
CA ARG A 322 -8.66 -15.66 -20.92
C ARG A 322 -7.31 -16.07 -20.37
N TRP A 323 -6.99 -15.66 -19.16
CA TRP A 323 -5.67 -15.91 -18.55
C TRP A 323 -5.74 -16.31 -17.07
N ILE A 324 -6.94 -16.31 -16.48
CA ILE A 324 -7.15 -16.64 -15.06
C ILE A 324 -8.60 -17.08 -14.83
N ASN A 325 -8.85 -17.75 -13.72
CA ASN A 325 -10.18 -17.83 -13.13
C ASN A 325 -10.50 -16.48 -12.48
N GLU A 326 -11.52 -15.81 -12.95
CA GLU A 326 -11.88 -14.45 -12.53
C GLU A 326 -12.28 -14.36 -11.04
N GLN A 327 -12.74 -15.48 -10.45
CA GLN A 327 -13.01 -15.58 -9.02
C GLN A 327 -11.74 -15.54 -8.14
N THR A 328 -10.55 -15.61 -8.76
CA THR A 328 -9.27 -15.57 -8.02
C THR A 328 -9.13 -14.29 -7.23
N GLN A 329 -9.58 -13.15 -7.77
CA GLN A 329 -9.50 -11.88 -7.06
C GLN A 329 -10.30 -11.91 -5.75
N ARG A 330 -11.50 -12.48 -5.78
CA ARG A 330 -12.34 -12.60 -4.57
C ARG A 330 -11.80 -13.67 -3.61
N ARG A 331 -11.33 -14.81 -4.13
CA ARG A 331 -10.87 -15.95 -3.31
C ARG A 331 -9.46 -15.76 -2.74
N ARG A 332 -8.59 -15.07 -3.48
CA ARG A 332 -7.15 -14.96 -3.18
C ARG A 332 -6.66 -13.53 -3.01
N GLY A 333 -7.44 -12.54 -3.46
CA GLY A 333 -7.11 -11.13 -3.41
C GLY A 333 -6.45 -10.59 -4.67
N ILE A 334 -6.42 -9.27 -4.76
CA ILE A 334 -5.93 -8.50 -5.90
C ILE A 334 -4.42 -8.65 -6.15
N PHE A 335 -3.67 -9.07 -5.13
CA PHE A 335 -2.23 -9.27 -5.23
C PHE A 335 -1.88 -10.56 -5.99
N GLU A 336 -2.64 -11.64 -5.77
CA GLU A 336 -2.45 -12.88 -6.53
C GLU A 336 -2.72 -12.65 -8.01
N THR A 337 -3.78 -11.92 -8.34
CA THR A 337 -4.08 -11.58 -9.73
C THR A 337 -3.04 -10.63 -10.32
N GLY A 338 -2.47 -9.71 -9.54
CA GLY A 338 -1.35 -8.85 -9.96
C GLY A 338 -0.11 -9.65 -10.37
N ASN A 339 0.25 -10.67 -9.58
CA ASN A 339 1.38 -11.56 -9.90
C ASN A 339 1.17 -12.37 -11.19
N ARG A 340 -0.06 -12.65 -11.59
CA ARG A 340 -0.39 -13.30 -12.86
C ARG A 340 -0.47 -12.30 -14.01
N LEU A 341 -0.89 -11.08 -13.72
CA LEU A 341 -1.05 -10.03 -14.73
C LEU A 341 0.28 -9.59 -15.32
N ILE A 342 1.36 -9.57 -14.53
CA ILE A 342 2.68 -9.18 -15.03
C ILE A 342 3.21 -10.12 -16.13
N GLU A 343 2.73 -11.36 -16.18
CA GLU A 343 3.07 -12.36 -17.19
C GLU A 343 2.28 -12.17 -18.49
N GLN A 344 1.25 -11.31 -18.49
CA GLN A 344 0.42 -11.09 -19.66
C GLN A 344 1.02 -10.02 -20.59
N PRO A 345 0.71 -10.07 -21.90
CA PRO A 345 1.17 -9.05 -22.85
C PRO A 345 0.85 -7.62 -22.37
N ASP A 346 1.87 -6.77 -22.34
CA ASP A 346 1.85 -5.39 -21.84
C ASP A 346 1.35 -5.27 -20.38
N SER A 347 1.31 -6.37 -19.60
CA SER A 347 0.72 -6.42 -18.24
C SER A 347 -0.69 -5.82 -18.20
N LYS A 348 -1.50 -6.06 -19.23
CA LYS A 348 -2.85 -5.55 -19.38
C LYS A 348 -3.89 -6.65 -19.35
N SER A 349 -5.02 -6.34 -18.75
CA SER A 349 -6.24 -7.14 -18.77
C SER A 349 -7.43 -6.27 -19.20
N PHE A 350 -8.44 -6.91 -19.75
CA PHE A 350 -9.69 -6.28 -20.11
C PHE A 350 -10.83 -7.08 -19.49
N TYR A 351 -11.69 -6.39 -18.76
CA TYR A 351 -12.91 -6.94 -18.19
C TYR A 351 -14.01 -6.85 -19.24
N LEU A 352 -14.55 -7.99 -19.65
CA LEU A 352 -15.55 -8.09 -20.70
C LEU A 352 -16.91 -8.50 -20.12
N PHE A 353 -17.94 -7.82 -20.51
CA PHE A 353 -19.34 -8.11 -20.17
C PHE A 353 -20.29 -7.53 -21.20
N ASP A 354 -21.53 -7.98 -21.19
CA ASP A 354 -22.60 -7.43 -22.02
C ASP A 354 -23.71 -6.77 -21.18
N GLN A 355 -24.69 -6.18 -21.85
CA GLN A 355 -25.81 -5.52 -21.17
C GLN A 355 -26.61 -6.48 -20.30
N GLY A 356 -26.76 -7.74 -20.75
CA GLY A 356 -27.49 -8.74 -19.97
C GLY A 356 -26.85 -9.06 -18.62
N MET A 357 -25.51 -9.13 -18.59
CA MET A 357 -24.76 -9.30 -17.34
C MET A 357 -24.93 -8.11 -16.39
N ILE A 358 -24.89 -6.87 -16.95
CA ILE A 358 -25.14 -5.66 -16.14
C ILE A 358 -26.54 -5.73 -15.51
N ASP A 359 -27.56 -6.03 -16.32
CA ASP A 359 -28.95 -6.05 -15.87
C ASP A 359 -29.16 -7.08 -14.75
N ILE A 360 -28.56 -8.29 -14.87
CA ILE A 360 -28.60 -9.34 -13.85
C ILE A 360 -27.92 -8.87 -12.56
N CYS A 361 -26.70 -8.34 -12.63
CA CYS A 361 -25.96 -7.93 -11.44
C CYS A 361 -26.64 -6.76 -10.70
N VAL A 362 -27.17 -5.78 -11.43
CA VAL A 362 -27.93 -4.66 -10.84
C VAL A 362 -29.21 -5.17 -10.16
N ASP A 363 -29.91 -6.11 -10.78
CA ASP A 363 -31.13 -6.67 -10.19
C ASP A 363 -30.83 -7.51 -8.94
N GLU A 364 -29.78 -8.34 -8.97
CA GLU A 364 -29.32 -9.07 -7.79
C GLU A 364 -28.92 -8.12 -6.66
N PHE A 365 -28.21 -7.04 -6.95
CA PHE A 365 -27.84 -6.03 -5.98
C PHE A 365 -29.10 -5.37 -5.34
N ARG A 366 -30.06 -5.00 -6.13
CA ARG A 366 -31.34 -4.41 -5.66
C ARG A 366 -32.15 -5.39 -4.81
N ARG A 367 -32.00 -6.70 -5.01
CA ARG A 367 -32.60 -7.76 -4.17
C ARG A 367 -31.80 -8.04 -2.91
N GLY A 368 -30.74 -7.28 -2.63
CA GLY A 368 -29.95 -7.38 -1.42
C GLY A 368 -28.84 -8.42 -1.46
N LYS A 369 -28.28 -8.70 -2.66
CA LYS A 369 -27.07 -9.53 -2.77
C LYS A 369 -25.99 -9.02 -1.81
N GLU A 370 -25.56 -9.86 -0.91
CA GLU A 370 -24.47 -9.55 0.01
C GLU A 370 -23.10 -9.89 -0.62
N TYR A 371 -22.12 -9.02 -0.38
CA TYR A 371 -20.75 -9.22 -0.80
C TYR A 371 -19.88 -9.49 0.43
N PRO A 372 -19.31 -10.69 0.57
CA PRO A 372 -18.64 -11.12 1.80
C PRO A 372 -17.27 -10.45 2.03
N TRP A 373 -16.85 -9.55 1.15
CA TRP A 373 -15.54 -8.90 1.23
C TRP A 373 -15.61 -7.43 0.78
N SER A 374 -14.73 -6.62 1.33
CA SER A 374 -14.78 -5.17 1.21
C SER A 374 -13.57 -4.54 0.49
N PHE A 375 -12.69 -5.34 -0.09
CA PHE A 375 -11.57 -4.78 -0.83
C PHE A 375 -11.33 -5.48 -2.18
N PRO A 376 -11.40 -4.76 -3.28
CA PRO A 376 -11.98 -3.39 -3.36
C PRO A 376 -13.40 -3.37 -2.77
N ALA A 377 -13.93 -2.22 -2.40
CA ALA A 377 -15.27 -2.12 -1.78
C ALA A 377 -16.33 -2.93 -2.56
N ALA A 378 -17.35 -3.43 -1.87
CA ALA A 378 -18.45 -4.12 -2.51
C ALA A 378 -19.03 -3.30 -3.66
N PRO A 379 -19.54 -3.94 -4.72
CA PRO A 379 -20.21 -3.24 -5.81
C PRO A 379 -21.28 -2.28 -5.33
N SER A 380 -21.35 -1.11 -5.95
CA SER A 380 -22.34 -0.08 -5.69
C SER A 380 -22.90 0.39 -7.03
N TYR A 381 -24.15 0.09 -7.29
CA TYR A 381 -24.82 0.47 -8.53
C TYR A 381 -25.69 1.69 -8.28
N PRO A 382 -25.56 2.78 -9.09
CA PRO A 382 -26.42 3.96 -8.98
C PRO A 382 -27.87 3.65 -9.39
N GLU A 383 -28.81 4.47 -8.93
CA GLU A 383 -30.22 4.30 -9.27
C GLU A 383 -30.47 4.45 -10.78
N ASP A 384 -29.82 5.44 -11.43
CA ASP A 384 -29.85 5.63 -12.88
C ASP A 384 -28.60 5.03 -13.55
N VAL A 385 -28.63 3.71 -13.69
CA VAL A 385 -27.55 2.93 -14.34
C VAL A 385 -27.29 3.41 -15.77
N LYS A 386 -28.34 3.77 -16.52
CA LYS A 386 -28.21 4.21 -17.92
C LYS A 386 -27.47 5.54 -18.01
N ALA A 387 -27.88 6.52 -17.21
CA ALA A 387 -27.22 7.83 -17.20
C ALA A 387 -25.77 7.72 -16.74
N ASP A 388 -25.47 6.87 -15.77
CA ASP A 388 -24.12 6.63 -15.30
C ASP A 388 -23.24 6.00 -16.39
N ILE A 389 -23.72 4.99 -17.12
CA ILE A 389 -23.00 4.41 -18.26
C ILE A 389 -22.77 5.47 -19.34
N GLU A 390 -23.82 6.24 -19.72
CA GLU A 390 -23.68 7.29 -20.74
C GLU A 390 -22.64 8.35 -20.34
N LYS A 391 -22.51 8.66 -19.06
CA LYS A 391 -21.50 9.56 -18.54
C LYS A 391 -20.07 9.10 -18.90
N ALA A 392 -19.79 7.79 -18.87
CA ALA A 392 -18.49 7.25 -19.24
C ALA A 392 -18.09 7.54 -20.70
N PHE A 393 -19.09 7.70 -21.59
CA PHE A 393 -18.86 7.90 -23.02
C PHE A 393 -19.09 9.36 -23.47
N SER A 394 -19.55 10.23 -22.58
CA SER A 394 -19.86 11.64 -22.91
C SER A 394 -18.63 12.55 -23.07
N GLY A 395 -17.43 12.05 -22.71
CA GLY A 395 -16.23 12.88 -22.59
C GLY A 395 -16.26 13.89 -21.42
N LYS A 396 -17.34 13.89 -20.64
CA LYS A 396 -17.52 14.74 -19.46
C LYS A 396 -17.30 13.91 -18.20
N GLY A 397 -16.14 13.99 -17.63
CA GLY A 397 -15.76 13.24 -16.42
C GLY A 397 -14.91 12.02 -16.73
N GLY A 398 -13.97 11.77 -15.88
CA GLY A 398 -12.96 10.74 -16.00
C GLY A 398 -11.56 11.33 -16.00
N MET A 399 -10.61 10.58 -15.50
CA MET A 399 -9.20 10.98 -15.62
C MET A 399 -8.82 11.01 -17.10
N PRO A 400 -8.05 11.99 -17.54
CA PRO A 400 -7.48 11.97 -18.88
C PRO A 400 -6.71 10.65 -19.06
N PRO A 401 -6.70 10.08 -20.29
CA PRO A 401 -5.92 8.89 -20.55
C PRO A 401 -4.48 9.14 -20.16
N MET A 402 -3.97 8.33 -19.24
CA MET A 402 -2.56 8.42 -18.88
C MET A 402 -1.69 7.98 -20.06
N PRO A 403 -0.55 8.64 -20.30
CA PRO A 403 0.34 8.25 -21.39
C PRO A 403 0.65 6.75 -21.35
N GLY A 404 0.46 6.04 -22.46
CA GLY A 404 0.72 4.60 -22.57
C GLY A 404 -0.40 3.66 -22.09
N MET A 405 -1.48 4.16 -21.46
CA MET A 405 -2.57 3.28 -20.99
C MET A 405 -3.61 2.93 -22.04
N GLY A 406 -3.73 3.69 -23.10
CA GLY A 406 -4.77 3.50 -24.12
C GLY A 406 -6.17 3.90 -23.61
N ARG A 407 -7.20 3.39 -24.27
CA ARG A 407 -8.59 3.66 -23.90
C ARG A 407 -8.97 2.87 -22.64
N SER A 408 -9.62 3.53 -21.68
CA SER A 408 -9.99 2.89 -20.40
C SER A 408 -11.30 2.10 -20.49
N VAL A 409 -12.26 2.55 -21.32
CA VAL A 409 -13.55 1.90 -21.49
C VAL A 409 -13.97 1.92 -22.97
N ALA A 410 -14.66 0.87 -23.40
CA ALA A 410 -15.28 0.80 -24.71
C ALA A 410 -16.68 0.18 -24.64
N ARG A 411 -17.53 0.59 -25.60
CA ARG A 411 -18.85 0.01 -25.85
C ARG A 411 -19.03 -0.16 -27.37
N ALA A 412 -19.50 -1.32 -27.77
CA ALA A 412 -19.73 -1.62 -29.17
C ALA A 412 -20.90 -2.61 -29.36
N ASP A 413 -21.50 -2.63 -30.53
CA ASP A 413 -22.57 -3.59 -30.85
C ASP A 413 -22.00 -4.97 -31.24
N THR A 414 -20.73 -5.01 -31.65
CA THR A 414 -20.02 -6.25 -32.01
C THR A 414 -18.72 -6.43 -31.23
N LEU A 415 -18.28 -7.68 -31.10
CA LEU A 415 -17.00 -8.00 -30.47
C LEU A 415 -15.81 -7.50 -31.29
N GLU A 416 -15.93 -7.46 -32.61
CA GLU A 416 -14.91 -6.95 -33.52
C GLU A 416 -14.67 -5.45 -33.31
N GLU A 417 -15.74 -4.67 -33.22
CA GLU A 417 -15.67 -3.23 -32.95
C GLU A 417 -15.11 -2.97 -31.56
N LEU A 418 -15.55 -3.77 -30.56
CA LEU A 418 -15.02 -3.68 -29.18
C LEU A 418 -13.52 -3.94 -29.16
N ALA A 419 -13.08 -5.01 -29.83
CA ALA A 419 -11.67 -5.39 -29.91
C ALA A 419 -10.83 -4.28 -30.58
N ALA A 420 -11.32 -3.74 -31.70
CA ALA A 420 -10.65 -2.64 -32.40
C ALA A 420 -10.49 -1.40 -31.53
N GLN A 421 -11.55 -1.03 -30.77
CA GLN A 421 -11.51 0.13 -29.86
C GLN A 421 -10.49 -0.04 -28.72
N MET A 422 -10.29 -1.26 -28.22
CA MET A 422 -9.43 -1.57 -27.06
C MET A 422 -8.04 -2.08 -27.46
N GLY A 423 -7.78 -2.31 -28.74
CA GLY A 423 -6.52 -2.89 -29.22
C GLY A 423 -6.34 -4.36 -28.82
N ILE A 424 -7.44 -5.12 -28.77
CA ILE A 424 -7.47 -6.56 -28.51
C ILE A 424 -7.47 -7.32 -29.84
N ASN A 425 -6.87 -8.50 -29.88
CA ASN A 425 -6.96 -9.37 -31.06
C ASN A 425 -8.42 -9.85 -31.27
N ALA A 426 -9.07 -9.40 -32.34
CA ALA A 426 -10.49 -9.62 -32.57
C ALA A 426 -10.83 -11.10 -32.83
N GLU A 427 -10.01 -11.81 -33.60
CA GLU A 427 -10.26 -13.22 -33.93
C GLU A 427 -10.19 -14.11 -32.68
N ASN A 428 -9.14 -13.92 -31.89
CA ASN A 428 -8.99 -14.64 -30.63
C ASN A 428 -10.11 -14.28 -29.65
N LEU A 429 -10.50 -13.00 -29.57
CA LEU A 429 -11.61 -12.56 -28.70
C LEU A 429 -12.90 -13.29 -29.03
N LYS A 430 -13.27 -13.33 -30.32
CA LYS A 430 -14.48 -14.05 -30.78
C LYS A 430 -14.41 -15.54 -30.44
N ALA A 431 -13.26 -16.17 -30.71
CA ALA A 431 -13.06 -17.57 -30.39
C ALA A 431 -13.14 -17.83 -28.88
N THR A 432 -12.61 -16.92 -28.05
CA THR A 432 -12.68 -17.01 -26.59
C THR A 432 -14.12 -16.89 -26.10
N VAL A 433 -14.89 -15.90 -26.60
CA VAL A 433 -16.30 -15.73 -26.22
C VAL A 433 -17.14 -16.92 -26.66
N ALA A 434 -16.92 -17.44 -27.87
CA ALA A 434 -17.65 -18.62 -28.37
C ALA A 434 -17.39 -19.86 -27.48
N ARG A 435 -16.14 -20.14 -27.11
CA ARG A 435 -15.79 -21.23 -26.19
C ARG A 435 -16.38 -21.01 -24.80
N TYR A 436 -16.31 -19.79 -24.28
CA TYR A 436 -16.87 -19.46 -22.98
C TYR A 436 -18.39 -19.67 -22.94
N ASN A 437 -19.11 -19.24 -24.00
CA ASN A 437 -20.54 -19.49 -24.12
C ASN A 437 -20.89 -20.98 -24.18
N GLU A 438 -20.07 -21.79 -24.84
CA GLU A 438 -20.25 -23.24 -24.82
C GLU A 438 -20.02 -23.83 -23.43
N MET A 439 -19.01 -23.34 -22.68
CA MET A 439 -18.80 -23.73 -21.29
C MET A 439 -19.98 -23.31 -20.40
N CYS A 440 -20.56 -22.13 -20.62
CA CYS A 440 -21.80 -21.73 -19.92
C CYS A 440 -22.95 -22.69 -20.20
N ARG A 441 -23.14 -23.12 -21.45
CA ARG A 441 -24.18 -24.06 -21.85
C ARG A 441 -24.01 -25.43 -21.20
N THR A 442 -22.78 -25.93 -21.09
CA THR A 442 -22.47 -27.24 -20.46
C THR A 442 -22.40 -27.16 -18.94
N GLY A 443 -22.23 -25.96 -18.39
CA GLY A 443 -22.04 -25.73 -16.97
C GLY A 443 -20.65 -26.14 -16.45
N ILE A 444 -19.66 -26.31 -17.35
CA ILE A 444 -18.30 -26.76 -16.99
C ILE A 444 -17.27 -25.83 -17.65
N ASP A 445 -16.57 -25.03 -16.84
CA ASP A 445 -15.37 -24.32 -17.29
C ASP A 445 -14.16 -25.24 -17.20
N ASN A 446 -13.78 -25.83 -18.31
CA ASN A 446 -12.64 -26.75 -18.41
C ASN A 446 -11.29 -26.03 -18.68
N GLU A 447 -11.28 -24.70 -18.78
CA GLU A 447 -10.06 -23.91 -18.95
C GLU A 447 -9.54 -23.36 -17.60
N TYR A 448 -10.42 -22.77 -16.79
CA TYR A 448 -10.04 -22.10 -15.54
C TYR A 448 -10.88 -22.48 -14.33
N PHE A 449 -11.80 -23.44 -14.45
CA PHE A 449 -12.58 -24.01 -13.35
C PHE A 449 -13.43 -22.99 -12.59
N LYS A 450 -14.03 -22.02 -13.33
CA LYS A 450 -14.99 -21.07 -12.79
C LYS A 450 -16.25 -21.79 -12.34
N ASP A 451 -16.81 -21.40 -11.19
CA ASP A 451 -18.04 -21.99 -10.69
C ASP A 451 -19.21 -21.77 -11.66
N LYS A 452 -20.01 -22.81 -11.86
CA LYS A 452 -21.15 -22.78 -12.78
C LYS A 452 -22.11 -21.61 -12.53
N ASP A 453 -22.36 -21.30 -11.25
CA ASP A 453 -23.30 -20.24 -10.84
C ASP A 453 -22.78 -18.82 -11.15
N GLN A 454 -21.50 -18.71 -11.49
CA GLN A 454 -20.85 -17.46 -11.88
C GLN A 454 -20.59 -17.39 -13.39
N MET A 455 -21.08 -18.35 -14.17
CA MET A 455 -20.90 -18.39 -15.62
C MET A 455 -22.12 -17.82 -16.31
N LEU A 456 -22.05 -16.57 -16.76
CA LEU A 456 -23.08 -15.92 -17.55
C LEU A 456 -22.62 -15.82 -19.00
N PRO A 457 -23.39 -16.30 -19.99
CA PRO A 457 -23.00 -16.23 -21.40
C PRO A 457 -23.13 -14.81 -21.95
N PHE A 458 -22.30 -14.48 -22.91
CA PHE A 458 -22.50 -13.30 -23.75
C PHE A 458 -23.64 -13.58 -24.73
N VAL A 459 -24.72 -12.80 -24.63
CA VAL A 459 -25.95 -13.04 -25.42
C VAL A 459 -26.02 -12.10 -26.62
N LYS A 460 -25.94 -10.80 -26.39
CA LYS A 460 -25.95 -9.78 -27.43
C LYS A 460 -25.41 -8.45 -26.93
N GLY A 461 -24.95 -7.61 -27.90
CA GLY A 461 -24.54 -6.24 -27.62
C GLY A 461 -25.66 -5.35 -27.05
N PRO A 462 -25.32 -4.18 -26.52
CA PRO A 462 -23.92 -3.70 -26.52
C PRO A 462 -23.02 -4.51 -25.60
N PHE A 463 -21.81 -4.71 -26.10
CA PHE A 463 -20.70 -5.28 -25.34
C PHE A 463 -19.85 -4.18 -24.74
N TYR A 464 -19.29 -4.44 -23.59
CA TYR A 464 -18.46 -3.50 -22.85
C TYR A 464 -17.08 -4.09 -22.54
N ALA A 465 -16.08 -3.23 -22.55
CA ALA A 465 -14.77 -3.55 -22.07
C ALA A 465 -14.25 -2.44 -21.14
N VAL A 466 -13.68 -2.84 -20.02
CA VAL A 466 -12.94 -1.94 -19.12
C VAL A 466 -11.50 -2.41 -19.07
N SER A 467 -10.54 -1.53 -19.33
CA SER A 467 -9.13 -1.89 -19.23
C SER A 467 -8.69 -1.90 -17.76
N GLY A 468 -7.87 -2.89 -17.43
CA GLY A 468 -7.21 -2.99 -16.13
C GLY A 468 -5.70 -3.12 -16.30
N GLY A 469 -4.98 -2.34 -15.53
CA GLY A 469 -3.52 -2.32 -15.53
C GLY A 469 -2.93 -2.83 -14.23
N LEU A 470 -1.62 -3.03 -14.27
CA LEU A 470 -0.84 -3.41 -13.10
C LEU A 470 -0.56 -2.20 -12.21
N GLY A 471 -0.70 -2.35 -10.92
CA GLY A 471 -0.31 -1.39 -9.91
C GLY A 471 0.68 -1.99 -8.92
N THR A 472 1.17 -1.15 -8.01
CA THR A 472 2.06 -1.58 -6.93
C THR A 472 1.52 -1.07 -5.59
N ASP A 473 1.73 -1.84 -4.53
CA ASP A 473 1.26 -1.50 -3.19
C ASP A 473 2.37 -1.56 -2.13
N GLY A 474 3.61 -1.60 -2.54
CA GLY A 474 4.76 -1.64 -1.65
C GLY A 474 5.86 -2.55 -2.16
N ALA A 475 6.93 -2.61 -1.40
CA ALA A 475 8.06 -3.48 -1.68
C ALA A 475 8.49 -4.23 -0.42
N PHE A 476 9.12 -5.37 -0.61
CA PHE A 476 9.68 -6.22 0.43
C PHE A 476 11.20 -6.22 0.34
N GLY A 477 11.83 -6.73 1.40
CA GLY A 477 13.27 -6.79 1.51
C GLY A 477 13.85 -5.56 2.19
N GLY A 478 15.04 -5.72 2.73
CA GLY A 478 15.73 -4.71 3.51
C GLY A 478 16.61 -5.35 4.57
N VAL A 479 16.72 -4.71 5.73
CA VAL A 479 17.50 -5.20 6.86
C VAL A 479 16.69 -6.19 7.71
N PRO A 480 17.14 -7.43 7.88
CA PRO A 480 16.54 -8.35 8.85
C PRO A 480 16.63 -7.78 10.27
N VAL A 481 15.51 -7.85 10.98
CA VAL A 481 15.41 -7.40 12.37
C VAL A 481 15.05 -8.55 13.31
N ASP A 482 15.30 -8.35 14.60
CA ASP A 482 14.83 -9.24 15.63
C ASP A 482 13.45 -8.82 16.18
N GLU A 483 12.96 -9.52 17.20
CA GLU A 483 11.67 -9.28 17.84
C GLU A 483 11.56 -7.92 18.57
N LYS A 484 12.64 -7.15 18.61
CA LYS A 484 12.73 -5.78 19.16
C LYS A 484 13.05 -4.72 18.10
N ILE A 485 13.01 -5.12 16.83
CA ILE A 485 13.31 -4.26 15.66
C ILE A 485 14.78 -3.80 15.58
N ARG A 486 15.69 -4.50 16.28
CA ARG A 486 17.14 -4.22 16.20
C ARG A 486 17.71 -4.80 14.91
N ALA A 487 18.60 -4.03 14.27
CA ALA A 487 19.23 -4.42 13.01
C ALA A 487 20.18 -5.61 13.18
N LYS A 488 20.04 -6.65 12.37
CA LYS A 488 20.99 -7.76 12.32
C LYS A 488 22.21 -7.37 11.50
N ALA A 489 23.39 -7.68 12.04
CA ALA A 489 24.67 -7.46 11.37
C ALA A 489 24.98 -8.57 10.34
N LYS A 490 25.95 -8.32 9.46
CA LYS A 490 26.40 -9.31 8.44
C LYS A 490 26.97 -10.59 9.07
N ASP A 491 27.55 -10.50 10.24
CA ASP A 491 28.08 -11.63 11.02
C ASP A 491 27.03 -12.42 11.82
N GLY A 492 25.76 -11.98 11.76
CA GLY A 492 24.64 -12.60 12.48
C GLY A 492 24.36 -12.01 13.86
N GLY A 493 25.19 -11.10 14.36
CA GLY A 493 24.95 -10.34 15.59
C GLY A 493 23.91 -9.23 15.43
N ILE A 494 23.79 -8.40 16.46
CA ILE A 494 22.95 -7.19 16.47
C ILE A 494 23.87 -5.97 16.48
N ILE A 495 23.54 -4.96 15.67
CA ILE A 495 24.27 -3.68 15.69
C ILE A 495 23.74 -2.87 16.89
N PRO A 496 24.60 -2.55 17.88
CA PRO A 496 24.18 -1.84 19.08
C PRO A 496 23.56 -0.48 18.75
N GLY A 497 22.35 -0.21 19.28
CA GLY A 497 21.67 1.06 19.11
C GLY A 497 21.10 1.35 17.71
N LEU A 498 21.19 0.40 16.76
CA LEU A 498 20.57 0.53 15.43
C LEU A 498 19.24 -0.21 15.35
N TYR A 499 18.19 0.52 14.96
CA TYR A 499 16.84 0.00 14.78
C TYR A 499 16.34 0.31 13.36
N VAL A 500 15.60 -0.64 12.77
CA VAL A 500 15.10 -0.48 11.39
C VAL A 500 13.60 -0.80 11.34
N PRO A 501 12.73 0.13 11.80
CA PRO A 501 11.29 -0.04 11.68
C PRO A 501 10.76 0.35 10.29
N GLY A 502 9.54 -0.10 9.98
CA GLY A 502 8.83 0.26 8.76
C GLY A 502 9.27 -0.52 7.53
N ASP A 503 9.13 0.08 6.36
CA ASP A 503 9.19 -0.62 5.07
C ASP A 503 10.55 -1.18 4.69
N PHE A 504 11.64 -0.69 5.29
CA PHE A 504 12.97 -1.19 4.99
C PHE A 504 13.41 -2.36 5.89
N SER A 505 12.57 -2.82 6.80
CA SER A 505 12.85 -4.05 7.54
C SER A 505 12.46 -5.29 6.73
N SER A 506 13.31 -6.30 6.75
CA SER A 506 13.04 -7.64 6.23
C SER A 506 12.47 -8.55 7.33
N GLY A 507 11.76 -9.61 6.94
CA GLY A 507 11.12 -10.54 7.89
C GLY A 507 9.76 -10.06 8.41
N ARG A 508 9.21 -9.01 7.83
CA ARG A 508 7.84 -8.56 8.11
C ARG A 508 6.81 -9.53 7.52
N PHE A 509 5.56 -9.43 7.98
CA PHE A 509 4.44 -10.36 7.69
C PHE A 509 4.03 -10.51 6.23
N LEU A 510 4.59 -9.74 5.35
CA LEU A 510 4.27 -9.76 3.94
C LEU A 510 5.47 -10.33 3.21
N ASN A 511 5.32 -11.48 2.62
CA ASN A 511 6.22 -12.00 1.60
C ASN A 511 5.43 -12.27 0.32
N ILE A 512 6.11 -12.48 -0.78
CA ILE A 512 5.50 -12.69 -2.09
C ILE A 512 4.61 -13.94 -2.13
N ARG A 513 4.88 -14.92 -1.28
CA ARG A 513 4.12 -16.18 -1.21
C ARG A 513 2.80 -16.00 -0.50
N ASN A 514 2.67 -14.92 0.27
CA ASN A 514 1.47 -14.63 1.03
C ASN A 514 0.95 -13.20 0.81
N ASN A 515 0.35 -13.00 -0.34
CA ASN A 515 -0.35 -11.76 -0.67
C ASN A 515 -1.75 -11.62 -0.02
N LYS A 516 -2.18 -12.61 0.78
CA LYS A 516 -3.49 -12.61 1.41
C LYS A 516 -3.59 -11.72 2.63
N VAL A 517 -2.48 -11.20 3.14
CA VAL A 517 -2.46 -10.67 4.49
C VAL A 517 -2.93 -9.25 4.56
N GLN A 518 -4.22 -9.13 4.75
CA GLN A 518 -4.79 -7.93 5.36
C GLN A 518 -5.06 -8.11 6.87
N ILE A 519 -4.61 -9.19 7.47
CA ILE A 519 -4.70 -9.43 8.91
C ILE A 519 -3.87 -8.40 9.65
N ILE A 520 -2.65 -8.11 9.15
CA ILE A 520 -1.85 -6.96 9.55
C ILE A 520 -1.30 -6.30 8.28
N ASN A 521 -1.53 -5.03 8.08
CA ASN A 521 -1.12 -4.32 6.86
C ASN A 521 0.14 -3.48 7.07
N ASP A 522 0.65 -2.86 5.98
CA ASP A 522 1.88 -2.06 6.03
C ASP A 522 1.79 -0.90 7.02
N LEU A 523 0.62 -0.27 7.16
CA LEU A 523 0.43 0.82 8.14
C LEU A 523 0.50 0.29 9.57
N SER A 524 -0.11 -0.86 9.85
CA SER A 524 -0.01 -1.53 11.16
C SER A 524 1.43 -1.90 11.48
N TRP A 525 2.18 -2.43 10.48
CA TRP A 525 3.59 -2.72 10.64
C TRP A 525 4.41 -1.46 10.91
N ALA A 526 4.20 -0.38 10.15
CA ALA A 526 4.92 0.87 10.35
C ALA A 526 4.72 1.41 11.78
N PHE A 527 3.48 1.42 12.27
CA PHE A 527 3.19 1.90 13.62
C PHE A 527 3.73 0.96 14.69
N ALA A 528 3.45 -0.34 14.59
CA ALA A 528 3.88 -1.32 15.58
C ALA A 528 5.41 -1.43 15.66
N SER A 529 6.11 -1.44 14.52
CA SER A 529 7.57 -1.51 14.51
C SER A 529 8.22 -0.23 15.05
N GLY A 530 7.68 0.94 14.73
CA GLY A 530 8.11 2.21 15.34
C GLY A 530 7.90 2.22 16.86
N TRP A 531 6.75 1.71 17.31
CA TRP A 531 6.44 1.55 18.73
C TRP A 531 7.39 0.61 19.44
N LEU A 532 7.68 -0.56 18.88
CA LEU A 532 8.60 -1.54 19.43
C LEU A 532 10.03 -1.01 19.49
N ALA A 533 10.50 -0.40 18.40
CA ALA A 533 11.83 0.21 18.34
C ALA A 533 12.01 1.27 19.43
N ALA A 534 11.05 2.17 19.60
CA ALA A 534 11.08 3.17 20.66
C ALA A 534 11.19 2.55 22.05
N GLY A 535 10.39 1.52 22.33
CA GLY A 535 10.42 0.85 23.63
C GLY A 535 11.75 0.18 23.94
N ASP A 536 12.46 -0.37 22.94
CA ASP A 536 13.78 -0.96 23.15
C ASP A 536 14.90 0.09 23.20
N VAL A 537 14.80 1.16 22.39
CA VAL A 537 15.73 2.30 22.45
C VAL A 537 15.76 2.93 23.84
N ILE A 538 14.61 3.12 24.47
CA ILE A 538 14.54 3.66 25.83
C ILE A 538 15.33 2.78 26.79
N ARG A 539 15.11 1.46 26.77
CA ARG A 539 15.85 0.51 27.61
C ARG A 539 17.35 0.48 27.31
N PHE A 540 17.71 0.56 26.01
CA PHE A 540 19.12 0.62 25.60
C PHE A 540 19.86 1.85 26.12
N LEU A 541 19.20 2.99 26.20
CA LEU A 541 19.78 4.23 26.71
C LEU A 541 19.85 4.31 28.25
N GLU A 542 19.11 3.45 28.94
CA GLU A 542 19.09 3.35 30.39
C GLU A 542 20.08 2.30 30.92
N ALA A 543 20.54 1.39 30.05
CA ALA A 543 21.52 0.33 30.40
C ALA A 543 22.96 0.84 30.35
#